data_0461a413444aadda6507b0cd681738a1
#
_entry.id   0461a413444aadda6507b0cd681738a1
#
_cell.length_a   1.000
_cell.length_b   1.000
_cell.length_c   1.000
_cell.angle_alpha   90.00
_cell.angle_beta   90.00
_cell.angle_gamma   90.00
#
_symmetry.space_group_name_H-M   'P 1'
#
loop_
_entity.id
_entity.type
_entity.pdbx_description
1 polymer ?
#
loop_
_entity_poly.entity_id
_entity_poly.type
_entity_poly.pdbx_seq_one_letter_code
_entity_poly.pdbx_strand_id
1 'polypeptide(L)'
;AVGGVINVITREPLRNTASLRQSYTSFQKQGGYTSMMPTTSFNGSLVTEDRRAAAMIFGQHSSRGMVDTDGDDFTDIPELKNRALGFRAYYKTGVYGKLTAEYRSMHEYRRGGDRLSEAPFQARIAEYLQHFVDGGSLRFDQTTAEGNDSFSLYASGQKVLRKSYYGGGDYADELLKPLINLPRGDANGTPTEKQQAEAYQKAYDDALKSLTAYGETKGFDFQGGGTYIHKFPKALTLTVGAEGAYSTLNDKSGYRAQGIDQVTTTWSQYDQLEYSTDRWNFLLGGRLDYVRLTQGGKKSIDPLLIFSPRANVRFNPNKNLSLRLSYSEGFRAPQFFDEEMHVTLAGGEAKERVLSADLKEERSRSISASFDWYTTLGKGWQLNLMGEGFATWIRDKFTPDNEDGVLDATTGRKVITIINARDGMSKVYGLNMEARLAYQRLFDLQGGVTLQRSLYGQEKVLFDADDENPTQAKVTTRDYERTPNLYGYLTATLHPTSALSLVLSGTYTGSMKVPHTAYDGVESLQLQASELNAQGHFDVVRDGVRYRGQNAGSAYLYKAKPFVDLDFRVSYAFSLTSLVKLTLDAGVQNFLNAYQKDTDMGPGRASDYVYGPNRPRRLYLSATFDI
;
A
#
# COMPACT_ATOMS: atom_id res chain seq x y z
N ALA A 1 -2.17 5.50 15.31
CA ALA A 1 -1.60 5.03 14.05
C ALA A 1 -0.73 6.13 13.45
N VAL A 2 0.48 5.81 13.06
CA VAL A 2 1.44 6.78 12.52
C VAL A 2 1.08 7.21 11.10
N GLY A 3 0.38 6.34 10.36
CA GLY A 3 0.02 6.54 8.95
C GLY A 3 -1.46 6.86 8.69
N GLY A 4 -2.27 7.04 9.72
CA GLY A 4 -3.71 7.19 9.59
C GLY A 4 -4.48 5.86 9.59
N VAL A 5 -5.80 5.94 9.56
CA VAL A 5 -6.71 4.77 9.55
C VAL A 5 -7.72 4.94 8.43
N ILE A 6 -7.85 3.93 7.58
CA ILE A 6 -8.93 3.84 6.59
C ILE A 6 -9.99 2.89 7.15
N ASN A 7 -11.16 3.41 7.48
CA ASN A 7 -12.29 2.62 7.93
C ASN A 7 -13.30 2.45 6.79
N VAL A 8 -13.45 1.21 6.30
CA VAL A 8 -14.42 0.87 5.24
C VAL A 8 -15.69 0.36 5.90
N ILE A 9 -16.75 1.18 5.81
CA ILE A 9 -18.07 0.81 6.33
C ILE A 9 -18.89 0.22 5.17
N THR A 10 -19.19 -1.07 5.26
CA THR A 10 -20.03 -1.75 4.27
C THR A 10 -21.50 -1.31 4.42
N ARG A 11 -22.21 -1.20 3.28
CA ARG A 11 -23.63 -0.83 3.30
C ARG A 11 -24.43 -1.89 4.05
N GLU A 12 -25.39 -1.45 4.85
CA GLU A 12 -26.40 -2.30 5.42
C GLU A 12 -27.50 -2.53 4.38
N PRO A 13 -27.91 -3.78 4.09
CA PRO A 13 -29.00 -4.04 3.18
C PRO A 13 -30.33 -3.62 3.82
N LEU A 14 -31.02 -2.67 3.18
CA LEU A 14 -32.29 -2.10 3.67
C LEU A 14 -33.49 -2.46 2.79
N ARG A 15 -33.24 -2.98 1.59
CA ARG A 15 -34.23 -3.40 0.60
C ARG A 15 -33.67 -4.51 -0.28
N ASN A 16 -34.56 -5.22 -0.97
CA ASN A 16 -34.16 -6.18 -1.99
C ASN A 16 -33.58 -5.42 -3.18
N THR A 17 -32.36 -5.79 -3.58
CA THR A 17 -31.68 -5.18 -4.72
C THR A 17 -30.80 -6.20 -5.40
N ALA A 18 -30.58 -6.03 -6.69
CA ALA A 18 -29.52 -6.72 -7.42
C ALA A 18 -28.83 -5.72 -8.36
N SER A 19 -27.51 -5.83 -8.46
CA SER A 19 -26.73 -5.03 -9.38
C SER A 19 -25.65 -5.89 -10.04
N LEU A 20 -25.54 -5.79 -11.36
CA LEU A 20 -24.47 -6.42 -12.16
C LEU A 20 -23.81 -5.35 -13.00
N ARG A 21 -22.50 -5.23 -12.88
CA ARG A 21 -21.69 -4.32 -13.68
C ARG A 21 -20.65 -5.09 -14.47
N GLN A 22 -20.60 -4.83 -15.77
CA GLN A 22 -19.52 -5.24 -16.65
C GLN A 22 -18.77 -4.00 -17.15
N SER A 23 -17.45 -4.00 -17.03
CA SER A 23 -16.60 -2.92 -17.54
C SER A 23 -15.41 -3.46 -18.32
N TYR A 24 -14.93 -2.66 -19.26
CA TYR A 24 -13.76 -2.92 -20.08
C TYR A 24 -12.87 -1.68 -20.04
N THR A 25 -11.62 -1.86 -19.65
CA THR A 25 -10.62 -0.79 -19.68
C THR A 25 -9.50 -1.19 -20.64
N SER A 26 -9.21 -0.33 -21.63
CA SER A 26 -8.13 -0.52 -22.59
C SER A 26 -6.92 0.29 -22.19
N PHE A 27 -5.76 -0.34 -22.12
CA PHE A 27 -4.46 0.30 -21.86
C PHE A 27 -3.76 0.54 -23.18
N GLN A 28 -3.43 1.81 -23.48
CA GLN A 28 -2.67 2.13 -24.68
C GLN A 28 -1.18 1.85 -24.43
N LYS A 29 -0.55 1.14 -25.38
CA LYS A 29 0.89 0.90 -25.41
C LYS A 29 1.56 1.87 -26.39
N GLN A 30 2.78 2.31 -26.11
CA GLN A 30 3.68 2.80 -27.15
C GLN A 30 4.19 1.58 -27.92
N GLY A 31 3.82 1.44 -29.19
CA GLY A 31 4.25 0.31 -30.02
C GLY A 31 3.20 -0.74 -30.34
N GLY A 32 1.91 -0.47 -30.12
CA GLY A 32 0.83 -1.20 -30.79
C GLY A 32 0.19 -2.36 -30.05
N TYR A 33 0.57 -2.69 -28.81
CA TYR A 33 -0.15 -3.68 -28.01
C TYR A 33 -1.13 -3.00 -27.07
N THR A 34 -2.41 -3.35 -27.18
CA THR A 34 -3.43 -2.95 -26.21
C THR A 34 -3.65 -4.08 -25.23
N SER A 35 -3.51 -3.82 -23.95
CA SER A 35 -4.00 -4.72 -22.94
C SER A 35 -5.41 -4.32 -22.53
N MET A 36 -6.30 -5.31 -22.43
CA MET A 36 -7.69 -5.12 -21.99
C MET A 36 -7.85 -5.64 -20.58
N MET A 37 -8.63 -4.90 -19.78
CA MET A 37 -9.01 -5.32 -18.43
C MET A 37 -10.54 -5.41 -18.34
N PRO A 38 -11.12 -6.59 -18.64
CA PRO A 38 -12.50 -6.86 -18.28
C PRO A 38 -12.64 -6.95 -16.76
N THR A 39 -13.71 -6.34 -16.24
CA THR A 39 -14.07 -6.44 -14.83
C THR A 39 -15.57 -6.65 -14.71
N THR A 40 -15.96 -7.75 -14.06
CA THR A 40 -17.33 -8.06 -13.70
C THR A 40 -17.49 -7.88 -12.20
N SER A 41 -18.49 -7.15 -11.77
CA SER A 41 -18.85 -7.04 -10.36
C SER A 41 -20.34 -7.18 -10.17
N PHE A 42 -20.75 -7.80 -9.06
CA PHE A 42 -22.15 -7.97 -8.71
C PHE A 42 -22.35 -7.74 -7.23
N ASN A 43 -23.55 -7.33 -6.87
CA ASN A 43 -24.05 -7.37 -5.52
C ASN A 43 -25.56 -7.64 -5.53
N GLY A 44 -26.05 -8.28 -4.49
CA GLY A 44 -27.46 -8.53 -4.31
C GLY A 44 -27.79 -8.59 -2.83
N SER A 45 -28.95 -8.09 -2.46
CA SER A 45 -29.43 -8.09 -1.09
C SER A 45 -30.88 -8.55 -0.99
N LEU A 46 -31.15 -9.31 0.06
CA LEU A 46 -32.48 -9.78 0.45
C LEU A 46 -32.75 -9.31 1.87
N VAL A 47 -33.94 -8.77 2.09
CA VAL A 47 -34.40 -8.23 3.38
C VAL A 47 -35.76 -8.81 3.66
N THR A 48 -35.99 -9.32 4.86
CA THR A 48 -37.32 -9.80 5.29
C THR A 48 -38.33 -8.65 5.35
N GLU A 49 -39.61 -8.94 5.18
CA GLU A 49 -40.69 -7.93 5.19
C GLU A 49 -40.70 -7.13 6.50
N ASP A 50 -40.47 -7.80 7.62
CA ASP A 50 -40.39 -7.20 8.95
C ASP A 50 -39.05 -6.49 9.22
N ARG A 51 -38.08 -6.52 8.25
CA ARG A 51 -36.72 -5.97 8.34
C ARG A 51 -35.92 -6.46 9.56
N ARG A 52 -36.26 -7.65 10.07
CA ARG A 52 -35.52 -8.26 11.19
C ARG A 52 -34.26 -8.99 10.72
N ALA A 53 -34.27 -9.49 9.49
CA ALA A 53 -33.10 -10.15 8.91
C ALA A 53 -32.81 -9.62 7.51
N ALA A 54 -31.54 -9.57 7.17
CA ALA A 54 -31.11 -9.33 5.80
C ALA A 54 -29.79 -10.03 5.52
N ALA A 55 -29.58 -10.32 4.25
CA ALA A 55 -28.32 -10.84 3.73
C ALA A 55 -27.96 -10.12 2.44
N MET A 56 -26.68 -9.92 2.22
CA MET A 56 -26.10 -9.37 1.00
C MET A 56 -24.93 -10.24 0.57
N ILE A 57 -24.88 -10.54 -0.73
CA ILE A 57 -23.74 -11.17 -1.39
C ILE A 57 -23.15 -10.16 -2.37
N PHE A 58 -21.83 -10.16 -2.49
CA PHE A 58 -21.12 -9.30 -3.45
C PHE A 58 -19.86 -9.98 -3.94
N GLY A 59 -19.45 -9.64 -5.15
CA GLY A 59 -18.23 -10.20 -5.72
C GLY A 59 -17.71 -9.40 -6.90
N GLN A 60 -16.46 -9.69 -7.23
CA GLN A 60 -15.77 -9.10 -8.36
C GLN A 60 -14.80 -10.10 -8.98
N HIS A 61 -14.71 -10.05 -10.29
CA HIS A 61 -13.63 -10.68 -11.06
C HIS A 61 -13.05 -9.67 -12.03
N SER A 62 -11.72 -9.55 -12.04
CA SER A 62 -11.00 -8.73 -13.02
C SER A 62 -9.74 -9.44 -13.48
N SER A 63 -9.39 -9.23 -14.75
CA SER A 63 -8.14 -9.73 -15.33
C SER A 63 -7.54 -8.65 -16.23
N ARG A 64 -6.22 -8.53 -16.23
CA ARG A 64 -5.47 -7.62 -17.08
C ARG A 64 -4.21 -8.34 -17.53
N GLY A 65 -3.93 -8.30 -18.83
CA GLY A 65 -2.64 -8.68 -19.37
C GLY A 65 -1.54 -7.70 -18.94
N MET A 66 -0.32 -8.04 -19.23
CA MET A 66 0.82 -7.14 -19.01
C MET A 66 0.69 -5.85 -19.82
N VAL A 67 1.30 -4.78 -19.31
CA VAL A 67 1.51 -3.54 -20.07
C VAL A 67 2.99 -3.20 -19.99
N ASP A 68 3.59 -3.02 -21.14
CA ASP A 68 4.92 -2.53 -21.35
C ASP A 68 4.78 -1.20 -22.09
N THR A 69 5.18 -0.09 -21.48
CA THR A 69 4.94 1.27 -22.01
C THR A 69 6.11 1.81 -22.81
N ASP A 70 7.30 1.26 -22.65
CA ASP A 70 8.53 1.76 -23.27
C ASP A 70 9.12 0.82 -24.32
N GLY A 71 8.62 -0.42 -24.42
CA GLY A 71 8.93 -1.37 -25.49
C GLY A 71 10.22 -2.15 -25.24
N ASP A 72 10.61 -2.34 -24.01
CA ASP A 72 11.81 -3.10 -23.63
C ASP A 72 11.55 -4.61 -23.38
N ASP A 73 10.30 -5.06 -23.61
CA ASP A 73 9.80 -6.42 -23.35
C ASP A 73 9.68 -6.81 -21.87
N PHE A 74 9.91 -5.87 -20.96
CA PHE A 74 9.63 -6.02 -19.52
C PHE A 74 8.33 -5.30 -19.15
N THR A 75 7.66 -5.80 -18.14
CA THR A 75 6.38 -5.20 -17.71
C THR A 75 6.60 -3.94 -16.86
N ASP A 76 5.99 -2.82 -17.27
CA ASP A 76 5.81 -1.65 -16.39
C ASP A 76 4.59 -1.83 -15.48
N ILE A 77 3.57 -2.54 -15.97
CA ILE A 77 2.39 -2.90 -15.19
C ILE A 77 2.21 -4.42 -15.29
N PRO A 78 2.32 -5.15 -14.17
CA PRO A 78 2.22 -6.61 -14.15
C PRO A 78 0.90 -7.16 -14.69
N GLU A 79 0.88 -8.39 -15.17
CA GLU A 79 -0.36 -9.14 -15.33
C GLU A 79 -1.08 -9.24 -13.98
N LEU A 80 -2.41 -9.10 -14.00
CA LEU A 80 -3.25 -9.16 -12.81
C LEU A 80 -4.47 -10.05 -13.06
N LYS A 81 -4.75 -10.98 -12.15
CA LYS A 81 -6.02 -11.69 -12.06
C LYS A 81 -6.51 -11.60 -10.61
N ASN A 82 -7.69 -11.04 -10.41
CA ASN A 82 -8.27 -10.85 -9.09
C ASN A 82 -9.69 -11.42 -9.05
N ARG A 83 -10.01 -12.15 -7.99
CA ARG A 83 -11.35 -12.66 -7.69
C ARG A 83 -11.63 -12.38 -6.24
N ALA A 84 -12.79 -11.79 -5.96
CA ALA A 84 -13.25 -11.54 -4.60
C ALA A 84 -14.73 -11.92 -4.50
N LEU A 85 -15.08 -12.54 -3.38
CA LEU A 85 -16.44 -12.88 -3.01
C LEU A 85 -16.63 -12.57 -1.53
N GLY A 86 -17.80 -12.06 -1.17
CA GLY A 86 -18.13 -11.84 0.22
C GLY A 86 -19.62 -11.89 0.46
N PHE A 87 -19.99 -12.08 1.71
CA PHE A 87 -21.35 -11.89 2.16
C PHE A 87 -21.38 -11.13 3.50
N ARG A 88 -22.50 -10.48 3.74
CA ARG A 88 -22.85 -9.87 5.01
C ARG A 88 -24.30 -10.21 5.33
N ALA A 89 -24.55 -10.57 6.57
CA ALA A 89 -25.90 -10.82 7.04
C ALA A 89 -26.09 -10.17 8.41
N TYR A 90 -27.31 -9.76 8.72
CA TYR A 90 -27.67 -9.36 10.06
C TYR A 90 -28.99 -9.98 10.49
N TYR A 91 -29.13 -10.11 11.81
CA TYR A 91 -30.37 -10.50 12.48
C TYR A 91 -30.61 -9.60 13.70
N LYS A 92 -31.79 -8.98 13.79
CA LYS A 92 -32.20 -8.18 14.95
C LYS A 92 -32.73 -9.13 16.03
N THR A 93 -32.03 -9.23 17.15
CA THR A 93 -32.39 -10.09 18.29
C THR A 93 -33.48 -9.49 19.18
N GLY A 94 -34.11 -8.43 18.72
CA GLY A 94 -35.16 -7.67 19.38
C GLY A 94 -35.20 -6.26 18.81
N VAL A 95 -35.82 -5.32 19.54
CA VAL A 95 -35.92 -3.92 19.11
C VAL A 95 -34.55 -3.22 19.16
N TYR A 96 -33.70 -3.59 20.11
CA TYR A 96 -32.48 -2.88 20.43
C TYR A 96 -31.21 -3.70 20.23
N GLY A 97 -31.34 -4.96 19.83
CA GLY A 97 -30.22 -5.88 19.62
C GLY A 97 -30.01 -6.23 18.15
N LYS A 98 -28.77 -6.37 17.71
CA LYS A 98 -28.41 -6.77 16.34
C LYS A 98 -27.15 -7.64 16.34
N LEU A 99 -27.25 -8.81 15.71
CA LEU A 99 -26.13 -9.67 15.36
C LEU A 99 -25.78 -9.45 13.88
N THR A 100 -24.51 -9.22 13.58
CA THR A 100 -24.00 -9.07 12.21
C THR A 100 -22.90 -10.10 11.98
N ALA A 101 -22.93 -10.77 10.83
CA ALA A 101 -21.91 -11.71 10.38
C ALA A 101 -21.40 -11.29 8.99
N GLU A 102 -20.10 -11.37 8.80
CA GLU A 102 -19.45 -11.08 7.53
C GLU A 102 -18.41 -12.15 7.20
N TYR A 103 -18.25 -12.43 5.91
CA TYR A 103 -17.18 -13.24 5.38
C TYR A 103 -16.74 -12.70 4.03
N ARG A 104 -15.45 -12.79 3.74
CA ARG A 104 -14.85 -12.43 2.46
C ARG A 104 -13.73 -13.38 2.11
N SER A 105 -13.63 -13.69 0.83
CA SER A 105 -12.52 -14.44 0.23
C SER A 105 -11.98 -13.67 -0.96
N MET A 106 -10.67 -13.59 -1.08
CA MET A 106 -9.98 -12.95 -2.18
C MET A 106 -8.84 -13.83 -2.66
N HIS A 107 -8.72 -13.95 -3.98
CA HIS A 107 -7.57 -14.53 -4.64
C HIS A 107 -7.02 -13.54 -5.66
N GLU A 108 -5.76 -13.16 -5.51
CA GLU A 108 -5.05 -12.30 -6.42
C GLU A 108 -3.80 -12.99 -6.96
N TYR A 109 -3.59 -12.89 -8.26
CA TYR A 109 -2.41 -13.32 -8.98
C TYR A 109 -1.78 -12.11 -9.67
N ARG A 110 -0.47 -11.92 -9.52
CA ARG A 110 0.33 -10.93 -10.23
C ARG A 110 1.56 -11.59 -10.83
N ARG A 111 1.94 -11.17 -12.04
CA ARG A 111 3.15 -11.59 -12.72
C ARG A 111 3.76 -10.42 -13.47
N GLY A 112 4.94 -9.99 -13.04
CA GLY A 112 5.76 -8.96 -13.68
C GLY A 112 7.08 -9.54 -14.19
N GLY A 113 7.85 -8.71 -14.88
CA GLY A 113 9.09 -9.06 -15.54
C GLY A 113 8.90 -9.39 -17.01
N ASP A 114 9.67 -10.32 -17.52
CA ASP A 114 9.58 -10.80 -18.90
C ASP A 114 9.07 -12.25 -18.99
N ARG A 115 8.89 -12.78 -20.22
CA ARG A 115 8.55 -14.18 -20.50
C ARG A 115 7.39 -14.71 -19.65
N LEU A 116 6.28 -13.99 -19.66
CA LEU A 116 5.15 -14.26 -18.75
C LEU A 116 4.46 -15.61 -19.00
N SER A 117 4.66 -16.22 -20.16
CA SER A 117 4.16 -17.57 -20.50
C SER A 117 4.95 -18.69 -19.83
N GLU A 118 6.13 -18.40 -19.34
CA GLU A 118 7.04 -19.35 -18.73
C GLU A 118 7.00 -19.30 -17.20
N ALA A 119 7.61 -20.29 -16.54
CA ALA A 119 7.72 -20.27 -15.10
C ALA A 119 8.59 -19.08 -14.62
N PRO A 120 8.33 -18.50 -13.45
CA PRO A 120 9.08 -17.32 -12.97
C PRO A 120 10.59 -17.49 -12.97
N PHE A 121 11.10 -18.68 -12.63
CA PHE A 121 12.54 -18.96 -12.59
C PHE A 121 13.19 -19.08 -13.98
N GLN A 122 12.40 -19.12 -15.06
CA GLN A 122 12.86 -19.15 -16.45
C GLN A 122 12.92 -17.77 -17.09
N ALA A 123 12.48 -16.75 -16.39
CA ALA A 123 12.54 -15.36 -16.83
C ALA A 123 13.90 -14.73 -16.55
N ARG A 124 14.30 -13.75 -17.35
CA ARG A 124 15.48 -12.92 -17.04
C ARG A 124 15.29 -12.15 -15.75
N ILE A 125 14.07 -11.64 -15.53
CA ILE A 125 13.62 -11.11 -14.25
C ILE A 125 12.13 -11.41 -14.06
N ALA A 126 11.75 -11.79 -12.84
CA ALA A 126 10.38 -12.08 -12.52
C ALA A 126 9.98 -11.58 -11.13
N GLU A 127 8.82 -10.94 -11.11
CA GLU A 127 8.02 -10.73 -9.91
C GLU A 127 6.75 -11.58 -10.03
N TYR A 128 6.55 -12.50 -9.10
CA TYR A 128 5.37 -13.34 -9.07
C TYR A 128 4.77 -13.32 -7.67
N LEU A 129 3.46 -13.13 -7.61
CA LEU A 129 2.70 -13.10 -6.36
C LEU A 129 1.36 -13.82 -6.52
N GLN A 130 1.03 -14.66 -5.56
CA GLN A 130 -0.32 -15.14 -5.33
C GLN A 130 -0.73 -14.86 -3.89
N HIS A 131 -1.87 -14.22 -3.71
CA HIS A 131 -2.47 -14.01 -2.40
C HIS A 131 -3.81 -14.73 -2.32
N PHE A 132 -4.00 -15.49 -1.25
CA PHE A 132 -5.27 -16.08 -0.85
C PHE A 132 -5.59 -15.50 0.52
N VAL A 133 -6.69 -14.77 0.61
CA VAL A 133 -7.11 -14.08 1.83
C VAL A 133 -8.53 -14.48 2.14
N ASP A 134 -8.73 -15.12 3.28
CA ASP A 134 -10.04 -15.49 3.81
C ASP A 134 -10.22 -14.82 5.17
N GLY A 135 -11.35 -14.14 5.37
CA GLY A 135 -11.61 -13.45 6.63
C GLY A 135 -13.09 -13.37 6.94
N GLY A 136 -13.40 -13.35 8.22
CA GLY A 136 -14.77 -13.21 8.70
C GLY A 136 -14.85 -12.51 10.04
N SER A 137 -16.05 -12.03 10.35
CA SER A 137 -16.33 -11.37 11.63
C SER A 137 -17.75 -11.64 12.10
N LEU A 138 -17.91 -11.63 13.42
CA LEU A 138 -19.18 -11.60 14.12
C LEU A 138 -19.21 -10.37 15.02
N ARG A 139 -20.32 -9.66 15.04
CA ARG A 139 -20.52 -8.50 15.89
C ARG A 139 -21.93 -8.53 16.47
N PHE A 140 -22.02 -8.33 17.76
CA PHE A 140 -23.27 -8.15 18.47
C PHE A 140 -23.33 -6.76 19.07
N ASP A 141 -24.38 -6.01 18.75
CA ASP A 141 -24.65 -4.68 19.27
C ASP A 141 -25.96 -4.71 20.05
N GLN A 142 -26.00 -4.14 21.24
CA GLN A 142 -27.17 -4.03 22.09
C GLN A 142 -27.24 -2.62 22.70
N THR A 143 -28.43 -2.03 22.69
CA THR A 143 -28.72 -0.76 23.35
C THR A 143 -29.89 -0.95 24.32
N THR A 144 -29.92 -0.21 25.42
CA THR A 144 -31.10 -0.19 26.33
C THR A 144 -32.26 0.60 25.71
N ALA A 145 -33.45 0.39 26.22
CA ALA A 145 -34.66 1.07 25.74
C ALA A 145 -34.56 2.60 25.86
N GLU A 146 -33.94 3.08 26.91
CA GLU A 146 -33.70 4.51 27.17
C GLU A 146 -32.56 5.10 26.33
N GLY A 147 -31.74 4.23 25.69
CA GLY A 147 -30.61 4.64 24.84
C GLY A 147 -29.42 5.20 25.62
N ASN A 148 -29.41 5.03 26.95
CA ASN A 148 -28.33 5.52 27.79
C ASN A 148 -27.12 4.56 27.80
N ASP A 149 -27.41 3.26 27.69
CA ASP A 149 -26.38 2.23 27.69
C ASP A 149 -26.34 1.51 26.35
N SER A 150 -25.15 1.30 25.85
CA SER A 150 -24.94 0.42 24.70
C SER A 150 -23.66 -0.38 24.87
N PHE A 151 -23.69 -1.61 24.41
CA PHE A 151 -22.49 -2.42 24.34
C PHE A 151 -22.39 -3.10 22.99
N SER A 152 -21.18 -3.31 22.53
CA SER A 152 -20.88 -4.14 21.39
C SER A 152 -19.79 -5.13 21.71
N LEU A 153 -19.98 -6.36 21.21
CA LEU A 153 -18.98 -7.43 21.25
C LEU A 153 -18.64 -7.81 19.82
N TYR A 154 -17.38 -8.05 19.54
CA TYR A 154 -16.97 -8.49 18.22
C TYR A 154 -15.84 -9.52 18.30
N ALA A 155 -15.78 -10.37 17.28
CA ALA A 155 -14.66 -11.25 16.98
C ALA A 155 -14.44 -11.24 15.48
N SER A 156 -13.20 -11.18 15.05
CA SER A 156 -12.82 -11.25 13.65
C SER A 156 -11.56 -12.08 13.48
N GLY A 157 -11.47 -12.81 12.36
CA GLY A 157 -10.27 -13.56 12.01
C GLY A 157 -9.98 -13.47 10.53
N GLN A 158 -8.71 -13.52 10.18
CA GLN A 158 -8.25 -13.52 8.80
C GLN A 158 -7.08 -14.49 8.64
N LYS A 159 -7.11 -15.26 7.55
CA LYS A 159 -6.01 -16.10 7.12
C LYS A 159 -5.46 -15.58 5.80
N VAL A 160 -4.15 -15.49 5.70
CA VAL A 160 -3.43 -15.10 4.49
C VAL A 160 -2.47 -16.22 4.11
N LEU A 161 -2.52 -16.64 2.85
CA LEU A 161 -1.48 -17.43 2.22
C LEU A 161 -0.93 -16.62 1.04
N ARG A 162 0.36 -16.29 1.10
CA ARG A 162 1.09 -15.64 0.03
C ARG A 162 2.12 -16.60 -0.53
N LYS A 163 2.15 -16.73 -1.85
CA LYS A 163 3.24 -17.36 -2.59
C LYS A 163 3.93 -16.29 -3.41
N SER A 164 5.25 -16.29 -3.41
CA SER A 164 6.04 -15.26 -4.09
C SER A 164 7.23 -15.86 -4.82
N TYR A 165 7.68 -15.16 -5.83
CA TYR A 165 8.98 -15.33 -6.46
C TYR A 165 9.50 -13.94 -6.79
N TYR A 166 10.69 -13.62 -6.37
CA TYR A 166 11.40 -12.40 -6.75
C TYR A 166 12.80 -12.80 -7.18
N GLY A 167 13.11 -12.60 -8.42
CA GLY A 167 14.41 -12.97 -8.90
C GLY A 167 14.49 -12.89 -10.41
N GLY A 168 15.65 -13.18 -10.88
CA GLY A 168 15.96 -13.34 -12.28
C GLY A 168 17.12 -14.32 -12.38
N GLY A 169 17.39 -14.75 -13.53
CA GLY A 169 18.48 -15.61 -13.89
C GLY A 169 18.26 -16.03 -15.31
N ASP A 170 19.32 -16.07 -16.05
CA ASP A 170 19.25 -16.67 -17.37
C ASP A 170 18.81 -18.12 -17.20
N TYR A 171 17.60 -18.40 -17.59
CA TYR A 171 16.98 -19.71 -17.80
C TYR A 171 17.51 -20.87 -16.97
N ALA A 172 16.63 -21.56 -16.27
CA ALA A 172 16.95 -22.90 -15.79
C ALA A 172 17.44 -23.80 -16.92
N ASP A 173 16.89 -23.69 -18.13
CA ASP A 173 17.38 -24.43 -19.29
C ASP A 173 18.74 -23.92 -19.79
N GLU A 174 19.00 -22.62 -19.79
CA GLU A 174 20.31 -22.07 -20.15
C GLU A 174 21.31 -22.20 -19.00
N LEU A 175 20.88 -22.24 -17.76
CA LEU A 175 21.72 -22.54 -16.58
C LEU A 175 21.95 -24.05 -16.39
N LEU A 176 20.94 -24.87 -16.69
CA LEU A 176 21.08 -26.35 -16.60
C LEU A 176 21.74 -26.92 -17.84
N LYS A 177 21.56 -26.37 -19.03
CA LYS A 177 22.30 -26.79 -20.25
C LYS A 177 23.82 -26.61 -20.11
N PRO A 178 24.34 -25.47 -19.62
CA PRO A 178 25.74 -25.35 -19.29
C PRO A 178 26.19 -26.37 -18.24
N LEU A 179 25.39 -26.59 -17.19
CA LEU A 179 25.71 -27.61 -16.18
C LEU A 179 25.80 -29.03 -16.74
N ILE A 180 24.99 -29.34 -17.76
CA ILE A 180 25.03 -30.64 -18.44
C ILE A 180 26.27 -30.75 -19.37
N ASN A 181 26.66 -29.63 -20.00
CA ASN A 181 27.70 -29.59 -21.03
C ASN A 181 29.04 -29.02 -20.54
N LEU A 182 29.07 -28.32 -19.37
CA LEU A 182 30.30 -27.81 -18.80
C LEU A 182 31.13 -28.96 -18.22
N PRO A 183 32.42 -29.02 -18.56
CA PRO A 183 33.34 -29.91 -17.87
C PRO A 183 33.35 -29.61 -16.38
N ARG A 184 33.17 -30.62 -15.54
CA ARG A 184 33.18 -30.41 -14.07
C ARG A 184 34.52 -29.92 -13.55
N GLY A 185 35.60 -30.13 -14.29
CA GLY A 185 36.94 -29.76 -13.89
C GLY A 185 37.40 -30.44 -12.59
N ASP A 186 38.62 -30.16 -12.16
CA ASP A 186 39.15 -30.56 -10.86
C ASP A 186 39.75 -29.30 -10.17
N ALA A 187 39.25 -28.97 -9.02
CA ALA A 187 39.73 -27.83 -8.24
C ALA A 187 41.19 -27.98 -7.77
N ASN A 188 41.70 -29.20 -7.77
CA ASN A 188 43.10 -29.51 -7.43
C ASN A 188 43.96 -29.86 -8.66
N GLY A 189 43.37 -29.85 -9.86
CA GLY A 189 44.01 -30.23 -11.12
C GLY A 189 44.88 -29.16 -11.75
N THR A 190 45.07 -29.27 -13.05
CA THR A 190 45.78 -28.30 -13.90
C THR A 190 45.10 -26.95 -13.88
N PRO A 191 45.76 -25.84 -14.29
CA PRO A 191 45.13 -24.52 -14.37
C PRO A 191 43.84 -24.51 -15.19
N THR A 192 43.75 -25.29 -16.28
CA THR A 192 42.54 -25.40 -17.11
C THR A 192 41.40 -26.13 -16.38
N GLU A 193 41.72 -27.23 -15.64
CA GLU A 193 40.73 -27.96 -14.85
C GLU A 193 40.18 -27.11 -13.68
N LYS A 194 41.05 -26.30 -13.04
CA LYS A 194 40.63 -25.33 -12.02
C LYS A 194 39.64 -24.28 -12.58
N GLN A 195 39.96 -23.70 -13.72
CA GLN A 195 39.07 -22.74 -14.38
C GLN A 195 37.74 -23.38 -14.78
N GLN A 196 37.74 -24.64 -15.23
CA GLN A 196 36.53 -25.39 -15.52
C GLN A 196 35.68 -25.64 -14.25
N ALA A 197 36.34 -26.02 -13.15
CA ALA A 197 35.67 -26.24 -11.86
C ALA A 197 35.03 -24.98 -11.31
N GLU A 198 35.71 -23.82 -11.40
CA GLU A 198 35.16 -22.51 -11.01
C GLU A 198 33.95 -22.12 -11.85
N ALA A 199 34.03 -22.30 -13.17
CA ALA A 199 32.91 -22.00 -14.09
C ALA A 199 31.69 -22.89 -13.82
N TYR A 200 31.92 -24.18 -13.59
CA TYR A 200 30.87 -25.13 -13.23
C TYR A 200 30.20 -24.76 -11.88
N GLN A 201 31.00 -24.47 -10.87
CA GLN A 201 30.51 -24.12 -9.54
C GLN A 201 29.66 -22.83 -9.60
N LYS A 202 30.13 -21.81 -10.33
CA LYS A 202 29.36 -20.57 -10.52
C LYS A 202 28.03 -20.85 -11.20
N ALA A 203 27.99 -21.59 -12.30
CA ALA A 203 26.76 -21.94 -12.99
C ALA A 203 25.78 -22.73 -12.10
N TYR A 204 26.31 -23.65 -11.28
CA TYR A 204 25.52 -24.40 -10.30
C TYR A 204 24.90 -23.48 -9.22
N ASP A 205 25.71 -22.59 -8.67
CA ASP A 205 25.26 -21.65 -7.63
C ASP A 205 24.19 -20.68 -8.17
N ASP A 206 24.35 -20.20 -9.40
CA ASP A 206 23.39 -19.31 -10.04
C ASP A 206 22.06 -20.05 -10.33
N ALA A 207 22.10 -21.29 -10.79
CA ALA A 207 20.90 -22.11 -10.94
C ALA A 207 20.18 -22.36 -9.60
N LEU A 208 20.94 -22.67 -8.56
CA LEU A 208 20.40 -22.89 -7.21
C LEU A 208 19.73 -21.62 -6.65
N LYS A 209 20.35 -20.46 -6.81
CA LYS A 209 19.77 -19.16 -6.41
C LYS A 209 18.42 -18.92 -7.08
N SER A 210 18.31 -19.17 -8.37
CA SER A 210 17.07 -19.00 -9.12
C SER A 210 15.91 -19.87 -8.58
N LEU A 211 16.19 -21.11 -8.22
CA LEU A 211 15.20 -22.02 -7.64
C LEU A 211 14.84 -21.66 -6.19
N THR A 212 15.77 -21.12 -5.42
CA THR A 212 15.55 -20.74 -4.01
C THR A 212 14.81 -19.40 -3.87
N ALA A 213 14.60 -18.65 -4.94
CA ALA A 213 13.87 -17.37 -4.93
C ALA A 213 12.35 -17.49 -4.65
N TYR A 214 11.82 -18.71 -4.56
CA TYR A 214 10.43 -18.93 -4.14
C TYR A 214 10.23 -18.73 -2.63
N GLY A 215 9.15 -18.06 -2.30
CA GLY A 215 8.73 -17.84 -0.93
C GLY A 215 7.27 -18.25 -0.67
N GLU A 216 6.99 -18.63 0.57
CA GLU A 216 5.65 -18.90 1.07
C GLU A 216 5.47 -18.22 2.42
N THR A 217 4.45 -17.37 2.53
CA THR A 217 4.09 -16.68 3.78
C THR A 217 2.70 -17.14 4.22
N LYS A 218 2.56 -17.60 5.45
CA LYS A 218 1.30 -17.94 6.10
C LYS A 218 1.07 -16.99 7.26
N GLY A 219 -0.03 -16.26 7.21
CA GLY A 219 -0.49 -15.38 8.29
C GLY A 219 -1.85 -15.80 8.82
N PHE A 220 -2.04 -15.64 10.10
CA PHE A 220 -3.34 -15.74 10.74
C PHE A 220 -3.45 -14.63 11.77
N ASP A 221 -4.52 -13.82 11.64
CA ASP A 221 -4.85 -12.74 12.56
C ASP A 221 -6.20 -13.03 13.19
N PHE A 222 -6.28 -12.86 14.50
CA PHE A 222 -7.53 -12.91 15.25
C PHE A 222 -7.60 -11.69 16.17
N GLN A 223 -8.78 -11.07 16.23
CA GLN A 223 -9.04 -9.94 17.12
C GLN A 223 -10.46 -10.10 17.69
N GLY A 224 -10.58 -9.86 18.98
CA GLY A 224 -11.88 -9.84 19.65
C GLY A 224 -11.89 -8.84 20.78
N GLY A 225 -13.03 -8.25 21.02
CA GLY A 225 -13.16 -7.23 22.05
C GLY A 225 -14.60 -6.82 22.34
N GLY A 226 -14.72 -5.94 23.29
CA GLY A 226 -15.98 -5.34 23.68
C GLY A 226 -15.84 -3.86 24.04
N THR A 227 -16.91 -3.14 23.78
CA THR A 227 -17.04 -1.71 24.13
C THR A 227 -18.35 -1.50 24.87
N TYR A 228 -18.30 -0.79 25.95
CA TYR A 228 -19.46 -0.30 26.69
C TYR A 228 -19.48 1.22 26.68
N ILE A 229 -20.66 1.79 26.42
CA ILE A 229 -20.90 3.22 26.39
C ILE A 229 -22.04 3.54 27.35
N HIS A 230 -21.81 4.47 28.27
CA HIS A 230 -22.82 4.99 29.17
C HIS A 230 -22.97 6.50 29.01
N LYS A 231 -24.19 6.94 28.78
CA LYS A 231 -24.54 8.36 28.70
C LYS A 231 -25.15 8.80 30.02
N PHE A 232 -24.39 9.57 30.79
CA PHE A 232 -24.88 10.18 32.02
C PHE A 232 -25.80 11.36 31.76
N PRO A 233 -26.65 11.73 32.70
CA PRO A 233 -27.32 13.04 32.69
C PRO A 233 -26.30 14.18 32.54
N LYS A 234 -26.71 15.31 31.98
CA LYS A 234 -25.86 16.53 31.81
C LYS A 234 -24.71 16.38 30.82
N ALA A 235 -24.96 15.68 29.71
CA ALA A 235 -24.09 15.69 28.52
C ALA A 235 -22.72 14.99 28.68
N LEU A 236 -22.56 14.14 29.67
CA LEU A 236 -21.35 13.36 29.90
C LEU A 236 -21.52 11.95 29.31
N THR A 237 -20.54 11.47 28.56
CA THR A 237 -20.52 10.11 27.99
C THR A 237 -19.20 9.42 28.39
N LEU A 238 -19.31 8.23 28.95
CA LEU A 238 -18.17 7.34 29.23
C LEU A 238 -18.15 6.23 28.20
N THR A 239 -17.00 5.98 27.61
CA THR A 239 -16.73 4.80 26.77
C THR A 239 -15.60 4.01 27.41
N VAL A 240 -15.81 2.72 27.64
CA VAL A 240 -14.81 1.78 28.16
C VAL A 240 -14.75 0.59 27.23
N GLY A 241 -13.55 0.13 26.90
CA GLY A 241 -13.41 -1.05 26.07
C GLY A 241 -12.14 -1.84 26.34
N ALA A 242 -12.22 -3.13 26.01
CA ALA A 242 -11.08 -4.03 26.06
C ALA A 242 -11.01 -4.86 24.79
N GLU A 243 -9.79 -5.21 24.37
CA GLU A 243 -9.50 -5.88 23.13
C GLU A 243 -8.32 -6.83 23.29
N GLY A 244 -8.41 -8.01 22.66
CA GLY A 244 -7.30 -8.93 22.50
C GLY A 244 -7.03 -9.17 21.01
N ALA A 245 -5.78 -9.16 20.63
CA ALA A 245 -5.34 -9.50 19.28
C ALA A 245 -4.24 -10.57 19.33
N TYR A 246 -4.31 -11.51 18.40
CA TYR A 246 -3.34 -12.58 18.21
C TYR A 246 -3.00 -12.68 16.73
N SER A 247 -1.71 -12.56 16.39
CA SER A 247 -1.23 -12.62 15.03
C SER A 247 -0.08 -13.60 14.91
N THR A 248 -0.10 -14.43 13.87
CA THR A 248 0.99 -15.31 13.52
C THR A 248 1.49 -14.99 12.12
N LEU A 249 2.79 -15.07 11.92
CA LEU A 249 3.44 -14.94 10.63
C LEU A 249 4.50 -16.02 10.51
N ASN A 250 4.28 -16.97 9.60
CA ASN A 250 5.28 -17.94 9.19
C ASN A 250 5.69 -17.65 7.75
N ASP A 251 6.94 -17.19 7.57
CA ASP A 251 7.48 -16.85 6.26
C ASP A 251 8.69 -17.71 5.95
N LYS A 252 8.66 -18.34 4.79
CA LYS A 252 9.74 -19.16 4.25
C LYS A 252 10.16 -18.57 2.91
N SER A 253 11.35 -18.03 2.85
CA SER A 253 11.96 -17.53 1.64
C SER A 253 13.34 -18.16 1.47
N GLY A 254 13.69 -18.58 0.27
CA GLY A 254 15.01 -19.13 -0.02
C GLY A 254 16.15 -18.14 0.19
N TYR A 255 15.86 -16.86 0.24
CA TYR A 255 16.84 -15.81 0.54
C TYR A 255 17.21 -15.72 2.02
N ARG A 256 16.49 -16.41 2.92
CA ARG A 256 16.75 -16.41 4.36
C ARG A 256 17.31 -17.73 4.84
N ALA A 257 18.30 -17.68 5.73
CA ALA A 257 18.83 -18.88 6.38
C ALA A 257 17.79 -19.55 7.27
N GLN A 258 17.04 -18.73 8.00
CA GLN A 258 15.96 -19.18 8.86
C GLN A 258 14.67 -18.47 8.46
N GLY A 259 13.58 -19.22 8.37
CA GLY A 259 12.25 -18.63 8.18
C GLY A 259 11.85 -17.75 9.35
N ILE A 260 10.91 -16.84 9.12
CA ILE A 260 10.24 -16.10 10.19
C ILE A 260 9.14 -17.01 10.76
N ASP A 261 9.10 -17.13 12.07
CA ASP A 261 8.03 -17.79 12.82
C ASP A 261 7.63 -16.85 13.99
N GLN A 262 6.91 -15.81 13.65
CA GLN A 262 6.54 -14.72 14.56
C GLN A 262 5.15 -14.96 15.14
N VAL A 263 5.02 -14.74 16.44
CA VAL A 263 3.73 -14.63 17.12
C VAL A 263 3.69 -13.31 17.89
N THR A 264 2.65 -12.53 17.63
CA THR A 264 2.37 -11.28 18.35
C THR A 264 1.05 -11.41 19.09
N THR A 265 1.07 -11.13 20.39
CA THR A 265 -0.15 -11.05 21.22
C THR A 265 -0.24 -9.64 21.80
N THR A 266 -1.41 -9.03 21.64
CA THR A 266 -1.69 -7.70 22.20
C THR A 266 -2.94 -7.74 23.04
N TRP A 267 -2.86 -7.18 24.25
CA TRP A 267 -4.00 -6.93 25.12
C TRP A 267 -4.11 -5.44 25.32
N SER A 268 -5.30 -4.91 25.18
CA SER A 268 -5.53 -3.47 25.21
C SER A 268 -6.76 -3.14 26.04
N GLN A 269 -6.67 -2.04 26.79
CA GLN A 269 -7.80 -1.37 27.40
C GLN A 269 -7.81 0.08 26.95
N TYR A 270 -9.00 0.64 26.72
CA TYR A 270 -9.17 2.04 26.38
C TYR A 270 -10.39 2.61 27.08
N ASP A 271 -10.20 3.86 27.55
CA ASP A 271 -11.21 4.62 28.25
C ASP A 271 -11.30 6.02 27.64
N GLN A 272 -12.50 6.55 27.54
CA GLN A 272 -12.75 7.87 27.00
C GLN A 272 -13.89 8.52 27.75
N LEU A 273 -13.70 9.76 28.16
CA LEU A 273 -14.71 10.61 28.73
C LEU A 273 -14.98 11.77 27.79
N GLU A 274 -16.25 11.97 27.46
CA GLU A 274 -16.70 13.05 26.58
C GLU A 274 -17.75 13.89 27.28
N TYR A 275 -17.53 15.21 27.28
CA TYR A 275 -18.50 16.20 27.77
C TYR A 275 -18.95 17.07 26.60
N SER A 276 -20.26 17.05 26.31
CA SER A 276 -20.85 17.72 25.14
C SER A 276 -21.92 18.71 25.57
N THR A 277 -21.78 19.95 25.14
CA THR A 277 -22.82 20.99 25.21
C THR A 277 -23.24 21.40 23.79
N ASP A 278 -24.17 22.34 23.66
CA ASP A 278 -24.59 22.85 22.36
C ASP A 278 -23.44 23.43 21.53
N ARG A 279 -22.42 24.00 22.18
CA ARG A 279 -21.30 24.67 21.51
C ARG A 279 -19.97 23.97 21.70
N TRP A 280 -19.77 23.32 22.84
CA TRP A 280 -18.49 22.72 23.18
C TRP A 280 -18.59 21.22 23.30
N ASN A 281 -17.56 20.55 22.81
CA ASN A 281 -17.34 19.13 23.06
C ASN A 281 -15.88 18.94 23.48
N PHE A 282 -15.69 18.36 24.64
CA PHE A 282 -14.39 18.02 25.21
C PHE A 282 -14.29 16.51 25.31
N LEU A 283 -13.21 15.95 24.80
CA LEU A 283 -12.93 14.52 24.87
C LEU A 283 -11.54 14.32 25.43
N LEU A 284 -11.44 13.48 26.46
CA LEU A 284 -10.19 13.00 27.01
C LEU A 284 -10.24 11.47 27.04
N GLY A 285 -9.18 10.82 26.59
CA GLY A 285 -9.10 9.37 26.59
C GLY A 285 -7.67 8.88 26.61
N GLY A 286 -7.54 7.60 26.84
CA GLY A 286 -6.26 6.91 26.82
C GLY A 286 -6.44 5.44 26.43
N ARG A 287 -5.37 4.85 25.92
CA ARG A 287 -5.29 3.43 25.62
C ARG A 287 -4.01 2.88 26.23
N LEU A 288 -4.12 1.76 26.92
CA LEU A 288 -3.01 1.01 27.46
C LEU A 288 -2.90 -0.30 26.67
N ASP A 289 -1.74 -0.55 26.09
CA ASP A 289 -1.45 -1.74 25.27
C ASP A 289 -0.32 -2.54 25.91
N TYR A 290 -0.53 -3.84 26.11
CA TYR A 290 0.50 -4.80 26.46
C TYR A 290 0.79 -5.67 25.24
N VAL A 291 2.01 -5.58 24.69
CA VAL A 291 2.43 -6.27 23.48
C VAL A 291 3.53 -7.27 23.79
N ARG A 292 3.35 -8.51 23.38
CA ARG A 292 4.33 -9.58 23.47
C ARG A 292 4.66 -10.11 22.08
N LEU A 293 5.95 -10.18 21.77
CA LEU A 293 6.49 -10.69 20.52
C LEU A 293 7.39 -11.90 20.78
N THR A 294 7.17 -12.98 20.04
CA THR A 294 8.01 -14.18 20.08
C THR A 294 8.45 -14.59 18.67
N GLN A 295 9.62 -15.19 18.56
CA GLN A 295 10.17 -15.77 17.33
C GLN A 295 10.58 -17.23 17.60
N GLY A 296 10.04 -18.17 16.80
CA GLY A 296 10.31 -19.60 16.98
C GLY A 296 9.95 -20.10 18.38
N GLY A 297 8.89 -19.57 18.98
CA GLY A 297 8.44 -19.88 20.35
C GLY A 297 9.28 -19.26 21.47
N LYS A 298 10.39 -18.58 21.15
CA LYS A 298 11.23 -17.89 22.14
C LYS A 298 10.89 -16.41 22.21
N LYS A 299 11.10 -15.79 23.37
CA LYS A 299 10.99 -14.35 23.55
C LYS A 299 11.99 -13.64 22.63
N SER A 300 11.52 -12.68 21.84
CA SER A 300 12.36 -11.91 20.94
C SER A 300 12.82 -10.59 21.56
N ILE A 301 11.88 -9.85 22.13
CA ILE A 301 12.11 -8.58 22.82
C ILE A 301 11.37 -8.61 24.15
N ASP A 302 11.69 -7.70 25.06
CA ASP A 302 10.93 -7.52 26.29
C ASP A 302 9.49 -7.11 25.98
N PRO A 303 8.48 -7.62 26.73
CA PRO A 303 7.10 -7.18 26.56
C PRO A 303 6.98 -5.66 26.75
N LEU A 304 6.23 -5.03 25.87
CA LEU A 304 6.02 -3.60 25.86
C LEU A 304 4.72 -3.25 26.58
N LEU A 305 4.76 -2.27 27.46
CA LEU A 305 3.58 -1.66 28.08
C LEU A 305 3.51 -0.20 27.63
N ILE A 306 2.49 0.14 26.84
CA ILE A 306 2.45 1.38 26.09
C ILE A 306 1.19 2.14 26.41
N PHE A 307 1.31 3.38 26.89
CA PHE A 307 0.18 4.27 27.08
C PHE A 307 0.10 5.31 25.97
N SER A 308 -1.08 5.47 25.38
CA SER A 308 -1.37 6.37 24.25
C SER A 308 -2.53 7.30 24.63
N PRO A 309 -2.25 8.52 25.10
CA PRO A 309 -3.27 9.52 25.41
C PRO A 309 -3.85 10.19 24.17
N ARG A 310 -5.09 10.67 24.28
CA ARG A 310 -5.74 11.53 23.29
C ARG A 310 -6.61 12.59 23.97
N ALA A 311 -6.65 13.77 23.38
CA ALA A 311 -7.53 14.85 23.80
C ALA A 311 -8.05 15.60 22.57
N ASN A 312 -9.35 15.92 22.57
CA ASN A 312 -9.95 16.72 21.51
C ASN A 312 -10.85 17.79 22.12
N VAL A 313 -10.83 18.95 21.51
CA VAL A 313 -11.75 20.05 21.81
C VAL A 313 -12.43 20.46 20.50
N ARG A 314 -13.77 20.50 20.51
CA ARG A 314 -14.55 21.03 19.40
C ARG A 314 -15.36 22.21 19.92
N PHE A 315 -15.35 23.30 19.18
CA PHE A 315 -16.13 24.50 19.44
C PHE A 315 -16.98 24.83 18.22
N ASN A 316 -18.29 24.92 18.39
CA ASN A 316 -19.25 25.30 17.37
C ASN A 316 -19.80 26.70 17.72
N PRO A 317 -19.18 27.80 17.23
CA PRO A 317 -19.67 29.16 17.47
C PRO A 317 -21.12 29.33 17.02
N ASN A 318 -21.48 28.67 15.95
CA ASN A 318 -22.83 28.61 15.38
C ASN A 318 -23.01 27.27 14.63
N LYS A 319 -24.16 27.03 14.04
CA LYS A 319 -24.52 25.80 13.33
C LYS A 319 -23.71 25.56 12.05
N ASN A 320 -23.07 26.59 11.54
CA ASN A 320 -22.38 26.58 10.26
C ASN A 320 -20.84 26.45 10.39
N LEU A 321 -20.29 26.69 11.58
CA LEU A 321 -18.86 26.67 11.80
C LEU A 321 -18.49 25.72 12.95
N SER A 322 -17.59 24.81 12.68
CA SER A 322 -16.98 23.91 13.67
C SER A 322 -15.46 24.11 13.70
N LEU A 323 -14.91 24.39 14.86
CA LEU A 323 -13.47 24.48 15.11
C LEU A 323 -13.06 23.27 15.95
N ARG A 324 -11.92 22.66 15.64
CA ARG A 324 -11.40 21.49 16.38
C ARG A 324 -9.92 21.65 16.66
N LEU A 325 -9.52 21.19 17.84
CA LEU A 325 -8.13 21.01 18.23
C LEU A 325 -7.98 19.60 18.75
N SER A 326 -7.00 18.86 18.23
CA SER A 326 -6.76 17.46 18.56
C SER A 326 -5.31 17.25 18.95
N TYR A 327 -5.10 16.42 19.98
CA TYR A 327 -3.82 15.85 20.34
C TYR A 327 -3.97 14.34 20.47
N SER A 328 -3.01 13.58 19.96
CA SER A 328 -2.97 12.13 20.10
C SER A 328 -1.55 11.58 20.05
N GLU A 329 -1.30 10.51 20.81
CA GLU A 329 -0.11 9.69 20.68
C GLU A 329 -0.47 8.35 20.07
N GLY A 330 0.49 7.76 19.37
CA GLY A 330 0.39 6.42 18.80
C GLY A 330 1.73 5.72 18.79
N PHE A 331 1.74 4.42 18.51
CA PHE A 331 2.96 3.62 18.47
C PHE A 331 2.91 2.61 17.31
N ARG A 332 4.09 2.09 16.97
CA ARG A 332 4.27 0.89 16.15
C ARG A 332 5.17 -0.08 16.92
N ALA A 333 4.67 -1.28 17.17
CA ALA A 333 5.47 -2.34 17.79
C ALA A 333 6.50 -2.89 16.78
N PRO A 334 7.64 -3.40 17.23
CA PRO A 334 8.59 -4.10 16.40
C PRO A 334 7.95 -5.32 15.70
N GLN A 335 8.41 -5.62 14.49
CA GLN A 335 8.00 -6.79 13.73
C GLN A 335 9.17 -7.31 12.89
N PHE A 336 9.20 -8.63 12.67
CA PHE A 336 10.25 -9.27 11.85
C PHE A 336 9.99 -9.16 10.36
N PHE A 337 8.75 -8.95 9.96
CA PHE A 337 8.41 -8.85 8.55
C PHE A 337 8.91 -7.52 8.00
N ASP A 338 9.66 -7.62 6.91
CA ASP A 338 10.16 -6.49 6.17
C ASP A 338 9.38 -6.32 4.88
N GLU A 339 8.76 -5.18 4.71
CA GLU A 339 8.04 -4.82 3.48
C GLU A 339 8.99 -4.52 2.30
N GLU A 340 10.27 -4.30 2.60
CA GLU A 340 11.31 -4.06 1.59
C GLU A 340 11.88 -5.34 0.95
N MET A 341 11.15 -6.45 0.98
CA MET A 341 11.53 -7.68 0.27
C MET A 341 11.38 -7.55 -1.26
N HIS A 342 11.59 -6.41 -1.81
CA HIS A 342 11.86 -6.26 -3.23
C HIS A 342 13.32 -6.57 -3.48
N VAL A 343 13.60 -7.86 -3.67
CA VAL A 343 14.88 -8.26 -4.21
C VAL A 343 14.92 -7.74 -5.64
N THR A 344 15.69 -6.72 -5.84
CA THR A 344 15.79 -6.04 -7.12
C THR A 344 16.37 -6.95 -8.20
N LEU A 345 17.01 -8.10 -7.85
CA LEU A 345 17.71 -8.92 -8.83
C LEU A 345 17.92 -10.37 -8.46
N ALA A 346 18.08 -11.16 -9.51
CA ALA A 346 18.78 -12.40 -9.51
C ALA A 346 20.22 -12.19 -9.05
N GLY A 347 20.54 -12.69 -7.88
CA GLY A 347 21.88 -12.61 -7.31
C GLY A 347 22.03 -11.63 -6.17
N GLY A 348 20.95 -10.95 -5.72
CA GLY A 348 20.99 -10.14 -4.52
C GLY A 348 21.55 -10.94 -3.33
N GLU A 349 22.47 -10.33 -2.58
CA GLU A 349 23.03 -10.93 -1.38
C GLU A 349 21.90 -11.34 -0.42
N ALA A 350 21.96 -12.56 0.09
CA ALA A 350 21.04 -13.02 1.13
C ALA A 350 21.35 -12.26 2.42
N LYS A 351 20.64 -11.16 2.65
CA LYS A 351 20.73 -10.36 3.88
C LYS A 351 19.69 -10.86 4.88
N GLU A 352 20.13 -11.24 6.07
CA GLU A 352 19.24 -11.65 7.17
C GLU A 352 19.00 -10.45 8.08
N ARG A 353 17.75 -10.13 8.39
CA ARG A 353 17.40 -9.06 9.34
C ARG A 353 17.02 -9.66 10.69
N VAL A 354 17.65 -9.14 11.75
CA VAL A 354 17.38 -9.50 13.14
C VAL A 354 16.99 -8.27 13.95
N LEU A 355 16.13 -8.47 14.94
CA LEU A 355 15.75 -7.38 15.86
C LEU A 355 16.76 -7.30 17.00
N SER A 356 17.21 -6.11 17.33
CA SER A 356 17.98 -5.87 18.56
C SER A 356 17.16 -6.27 19.79
N ALA A 357 17.80 -6.86 20.78
CA ALA A 357 17.15 -7.24 22.04
C ALA A 357 16.60 -6.01 22.82
N ASP A 358 17.20 -4.84 22.63
CA ASP A 358 16.83 -3.58 23.27
C ASP A 358 15.80 -2.77 22.48
N LEU A 359 15.26 -3.34 21.40
CA LEU A 359 14.34 -2.65 20.49
C LEU A 359 13.04 -2.28 21.21
N LYS A 360 12.69 -1.01 21.16
CA LYS A 360 11.45 -0.43 21.70
C LYS A 360 10.48 -0.10 20.57
N GLU A 361 9.27 0.26 20.95
CA GLU A 361 8.26 0.75 19.98
C GLU A 361 8.66 2.10 19.36
N GLU A 362 8.33 2.33 18.11
CA GLU A 362 8.28 3.68 17.54
C GLU A 362 7.11 4.45 18.16
N ARG A 363 7.30 5.71 18.47
CA ARG A 363 6.26 6.58 19.01
C ARG A 363 5.99 7.79 18.15
N SER A 364 4.71 8.10 17.95
CA SER A 364 4.27 9.33 17.30
C SER A 364 3.50 10.22 18.25
N ARG A 365 3.65 11.53 18.05
CA ARG A 365 2.83 12.59 18.68
C ARG A 365 2.28 13.45 17.58
N SER A 366 0.97 13.68 17.60
CA SER A 366 0.29 14.46 16.58
C SER A 366 -0.56 15.55 17.23
N ILE A 367 -0.50 16.73 16.65
CA ILE A 367 -1.40 17.83 16.95
C ILE A 367 -2.04 18.30 15.64
N SER A 368 -3.35 18.58 15.65
CA SER A 368 -4.01 19.22 14.52
C SER A 368 -5.04 20.23 14.99
N ALA A 369 -5.20 21.29 14.20
CA ALA A 369 -6.22 22.29 14.37
C ALA A 369 -6.99 22.45 13.07
N SER A 370 -8.31 22.35 13.10
CA SER A 370 -9.13 22.42 11.88
C SER A 370 -10.38 23.27 12.06
N PHE A 371 -10.87 23.79 10.93
CA PHE A 371 -12.19 24.38 10.83
C PHE A 371 -13.00 23.71 9.72
N ASP A 372 -14.31 23.69 9.89
CA ASP A 372 -15.28 23.25 8.89
C ASP A 372 -16.41 24.28 8.87
N TRP A 373 -16.53 24.96 7.73
CA TRP A 373 -17.51 26.02 7.55
C TRP A 373 -18.44 25.72 6.39
N TYR A 374 -19.72 25.62 6.70
CA TYR A 374 -20.78 25.38 5.73
C TYR A 374 -21.67 26.60 5.62
N THR A 375 -22.00 27.02 4.41
CA THR A 375 -22.94 28.15 4.19
C THR A 375 -23.73 27.99 2.90
N THR A 376 -24.88 28.68 2.84
CA THR A 376 -25.66 28.84 1.62
C THR A 376 -25.44 30.24 1.07
N LEU A 377 -25.04 30.34 -0.20
CA LEU A 377 -24.79 31.63 -0.88
C LEU A 377 -26.04 32.19 -1.59
N GLY A 378 -27.25 31.82 -1.14
CA GLY A 378 -28.53 32.18 -1.75
C GLY A 378 -28.86 31.39 -3.02
N LYS A 379 -30.11 31.44 -3.49
CA LYS A 379 -30.62 30.86 -4.76
C LYS A 379 -30.10 29.43 -5.10
N GLY A 380 -29.89 28.57 -4.09
CA GLY A 380 -29.55 27.16 -4.26
C GLY A 380 -28.07 26.81 -4.32
N TRP A 381 -27.17 27.78 -4.12
CA TRP A 381 -25.75 27.54 -3.95
C TRP A 381 -25.41 27.13 -2.52
N GLN A 382 -24.57 26.13 -2.38
CA GLN A 382 -24.01 25.61 -1.12
C GLN A 382 -22.50 25.63 -1.20
N LEU A 383 -21.87 26.15 -0.14
CA LEU A 383 -20.41 26.20 -0.01
C LEU A 383 -20.01 25.51 1.29
N ASN A 384 -19.06 24.58 1.20
CA ASN A 384 -18.34 24.03 2.35
C ASN A 384 -16.85 24.32 2.17
N LEU A 385 -16.23 24.87 3.21
CA LEU A 385 -14.79 25.10 3.29
C LEU A 385 -14.25 24.37 4.52
N MET A 386 -13.21 23.58 4.34
CA MET A 386 -12.50 22.90 5.41
C MET A 386 -11.02 23.24 5.33
N GLY A 387 -10.42 23.49 6.48
CA GLY A 387 -8.97 23.67 6.59
C GLY A 387 -8.44 22.97 7.83
N GLU A 388 -7.25 22.40 7.70
CA GLU A 388 -6.55 21.73 8.79
C GLU A 388 -5.06 22.04 8.75
N GLY A 389 -4.51 22.52 9.87
CA GLY A 389 -3.08 22.53 10.12
C GLY A 389 -2.70 21.33 10.99
N PHE A 390 -1.65 20.61 10.63
CA PHE A 390 -1.21 19.43 11.36
C PHE A 390 0.30 19.39 11.54
N ALA A 391 0.74 18.74 12.64
CA ALA A 391 2.13 18.41 12.87
C ALA A 391 2.23 17.06 13.59
N THR A 392 3.12 16.20 13.12
CA THR A 392 3.40 14.90 13.71
C THR A 392 4.91 14.75 13.88
N TRP A 393 5.31 14.27 15.04
CA TRP A 393 6.70 13.91 15.37
C TRP A 393 6.77 12.41 15.62
N ILE A 394 7.79 11.76 15.04
CA ILE A 394 8.05 10.33 15.19
C ILE A 394 9.43 10.18 15.80
N ARG A 395 9.52 9.46 16.92
CA ARG A 395 10.76 9.14 17.61
C ARG A 395 10.97 7.63 17.65
N ASP A 396 12.19 7.24 17.93
CA ASP A 396 12.59 5.84 18.09
C ASP A 396 12.26 4.99 16.83
N LYS A 397 12.37 5.59 15.63
CA LYS A 397 12.14 4.92 14.35
C LYS A 397 12.98 3.66 14.24
N PHE A 398 12.42 2.64 13.60
CA PHE A 398 13.21 1.47 13.23
C PHE A 398 14.13 1.80 12.07
N THR A 399 15.40 1.42 12.22
CA THR A 399 16.43 1.64 11.21
C THR A 399 17.45 0.50 11.28
N PRO A 400 18.08 0.10 10.17
CA PRO A 400 19.24 -0.75 10.22
C PRO A 400 20.39 -0.06 10.98
N ASP A 401 21.12 -0.82 11.78
CA ASP A 401 22.36 -0.34 12.43
C ASP A 401 23.46 -0.12 11.37
N ASN A 402 23.51 -1.01 10.39
CA ASN A 402 24.35 -0.93 9.20
C ASN A 402 23.54 -1.42 7.99
N GLU A 403 23.34 -0.59 6.96
CA GLU A 403 22.58 -0.95 5.76
C GLU A 403 23.23 -2.08 4.94
N ASP A 404 24.57 -2.18 4.97
CA ASP A 404 25.30 -3.25 4.28
C ASP A 404 25.29 -4.59 5.04
N GLY A 405 24.94 -4.54 6.33
CA GLY A 405 24.98 -5.70 7.21
C GLY A 405 26.41 -6.10 7.60
N VAL A 406 26.51 -6.97 8.60
CA VAL A 406 27.76 -7.53 9.09
C VAL A 406 27.82 -9.00 8.68
N LEU A 407 28.92 -9.43 8.10
CA LEU A 407 29.10 -10.84 7.70
C LEU A 407 29.14 -11.71 8.96
N ASP A 408 28.17 -12.61 9.09
CA ASP A 408 28.19 -13.67 10.09
C ASP A 408 29.12 -14.80 9.60
N ALA A 409 30.26 -14.95 10.28
CA ALA A 409 31.27 -15.94 9.93
C ALA A 409 30.76 -17.40 10.04
N THR A 410 29.68 -17.65 10.78
CA THR A 410 29.09 -18.98 10.96
C THR A 410 28.19 -19.38 9.81
N THR A 411 27.37 -18.43 9.32
CA THR A 411 26.38 -18.66 8.27
C THR A 411 26.86 -18.21 6.90
N GLY A 412 27.93 -17.41 6.83
CA GLY A 412 28.44 -16.79 5.59
C GLY A 412 27.47 -15.74 5.00
N ARG A 413 26.53 -15.23 5.79
CA ARG A 413 25.50 -14.28 5.36
C ARG A 413 25.71 -12.91 6.00
N LYS A 414 25.29 -11.86 5.32
CA LYS A 414 25.23 -10.53 5.92
C LYS A 414 24.00 -10.40 6.83
N VAL A 415 24.20 -10.02 8.07
CA VAL A 415 23.15 -9.80 9.07
C VAL A 415 22.97 -8.31 9.31
N ILE A 416 21.76 -7.83 9.12
CA ILE A 416 21.35 -6.45 9.39
C ILE A 416 20.58 -6.43 10.72
N THR A 417 21.09 -5.72 11.70
CA THR A 417 20.39 -5.55 12.99
C THR A 417 19.48 -4.33 12.93
N ILE A 418 18.19 -4.50 13.21
CA ILE A 418 17.24 -3.40 13.33
C ILE A 418 17.29 -2.85 14.74
N ILE A 419 17.51 -1.55 14.84
CA ILE A 419 17.60 -0.77 16.08
C ILE A 419 16.63 0.41 16.06
N ASN A 420 16.43 1.06 17.20
CA ASN A 420 15.78 2.38 17.22
C ASN A 420 16.78 3.46 16.77
N ALA A 421 16.37 4.29 15.82
CA ALA A 421 17.19 5.39 15.33
C ALA A 421 17.60 6.36 16.45
N ARG A 422 18.87 6.75 16.46
CA ARG A 422 19.45 7.72 17.41
C ARG A 422 19.51 9.14 16.82
N ASP A 423 18.89 9.35 15.65
CA ASP A 423 18.99 10.54 14.81
C ASP A 423 17.96 11.65 15.17
N GLY A 424 17.33 11.55 16.35
CA GLY A 424 16.32 12.51 16.79
C GLY A 424 14.92 12.20 16.23
N MET A 425 14.06 13.22 16.16
CA MET A 425 12.65 13.05 15.74
C MET A 425 12.44 13.39 14.28
N SER A 426 11.91 12.45 13.52
CA SER A 426 11.34 12.75 12.20
C SER A 426 10.06 13.57 12.34
N LYS A 427 9.78 14.44 11.36
CA LYS A 427 8.68 15.43 11.43
C LYS A 427 7.89 15.43 10.14
N VAL A 428 6.56 15.49 10.28
CA VAL A 428 5.66 15.80 9.16
C VAL A 428 4.73 16.91 9.62
N TYR A 429 4.65 18.00 8.87
CA TYR A 429 3.74 19.10 9.18
C TYR A 429 3.23 19.75 7.90
N GLY A 430 2.04 20.33 7.96
CA GLY A 430 1.43 20.91 6.78
C GLY A 430 0.07 21.53 7.00
N LEU A 431 -0.54 21.88 5.88
CA LEU A 431 -1.87 22.46 5.77
C LEU A 431 -2.67 21.68 4.72
N ASN A 432 -3.87 21.28 5.07
CA ASN A 432 -4.89 20.77 4.17
C ASN A 432 -5.98 21.82 4.00
N MET A 433 -6.38 22.09 2.77
CA MET A 433 -7.52 22.97 2.46
C MET A 433 -8.42 22.25 1.48
N GLU A 434 -9.72 22.19 1.78
CA GLU A 434 -10.73 21.62 0.90
C GLU A 434 -11.87 22.62 0.70
N ALA A 435 -12.42 22.63 -0.51
CA ALA A 435 -13.59 23.43 -0.85
C ALA A 435 -14.57 22.57 -1.66
N ARG A 436 -15.85 22.68 -1.34
CA ARG A 436 -16.94 22.11 -2.12
C ARG A 436 -17.98 23.20 -2.41
N LEU A 437 -18.29 23.38 -3.69
CA LEU A 437 -19.31 24.29 -4.17
C LEU A 437 -20.36 23.49 -4.95
N ALA A 438 -21.60 23.52 -4.50
CA ALA A 438 -22.71 22.85 -5.17
C ALA A 438 -23.82 23.83 -5.54
N TYR A 439 -24.43 23.61 -6.70
CA TYR A 439 -25.61 24.32 -7.14
C TYR A 439 -26.77 23.36 -7.35
N GLN A 440 -27.69 23.34 -6.40
CA GLN A 440 -28.84 22.44 -6.40
C GLN A 440 -28.42 20.97 -6.70
N ARG A 441 -29.01 20.35 -7.75
CA ARG A 441 -28.62 19.02 -8.26
C ARG A 441 -27.84 19.10 -9.59
N LEU A 442 -27.65 20.33 -10.11
CA LEU A 442 -27.05 20.52 -11.44
C LEU A 442 -25.55 20.40 -11.42
N PHE A 443 -24.87 20.96 -10.42
CA PHE A 443 -23.43 21.12 -10.42
C PHE A 443 -22.85 20.88 -9.02
N ASP A 444 -21.74 20.16 -8.97
CA ASP A 444 -20.92 19.92 -7.78
C ASP A 444 -19.45 20.04 -8.15
N LEU A 445 -18.73 20.92 -7.47
CA LEU A 445 -17.29 21.10 -7.60
C LEU A 445 -16.64 20.87 -6.25
N GLN A 446 -15.71 19.95 -6.17
CA GLN A 446 -14.92 19.68 -4.98
C GLN A 446 -13.44 19.70 -5.34
N GLY A 447 -12.62 20.32 -4.50
CA GLY A 447 -11.18 20.31 -4.65
C GLY A 447 -10.49 20.43 -3.32
N GLY A 448 -9.27 19.90 -3.27
CA GLY A 448 -8.42 19.95 -2.09
C GLY A 448 -6.96 20.13 -2.48
N VAL A 449 -6.22 20.80 -1.60
CA VAL A 449 -4.78 21.00 -1.73
C VAL A 449 -4.10 20.75 -0.39
N THR A 450 -2.99 20.04 -0.44
CA THR A 450 -2.09 19.79 0.69
C THR A 450 -0.76 20.44 0.44
N LEU A 451 -0.32 21.24 1.40
CA LEU A 451 1.05 21.74 1.52
C LEU A 451 1.67 21.05 2.73
N GLN A 452 2.74 20.29 2.53
CA GLN A 452 3.40 19.59 3.63
C GLN A 452 4.91 19.57 3.50
N ARG A 453 5.57 19.28 4.60
CA ARG A 453 6.99 18.95 4.62
C ARG A 453 7.24 17.76 5.54
N SER A 454 7.98 16.77 5.03
CA SER A 454 8.40 15.56 5.75
C SER A 454 9.92 15.57 5.87
N LEU A 455 10.42 15.49 7.10
CA LEU A 455 11.84 15.65 7.39
C LEU A 455 12.35 14.50 8.26
N TYR A 456 13.50 13.97 7.94
CA TYR A 456 14.29 13.13 8.84
C TYR A 456 14.74 13.92 10.07
N GLY A 457 15.00 13.22 11.16
CA GLY A 457 15.52 13.81 12.41
C GLY A 457 16.87 14.46 12.19
N GLN A 458 17.74 13.80 11.45
CA GLN A 458 19.04 14.29 10.97
C GLN A 458 19.15 14.14 9.46
N GLU A 459 20.26 14.55 8.90
CA GLU A 459 20.57 14.36 7.50
C GLU A 459 20.88 12.87 7.26
N LYS A 460 20.15 12.26 6.34
CA LYS A 460 20.33 10.87 5.91
C LYS A 460 21.32 10.83 4.76
N VAL A 461 22.30 9.95 4.83
CA VAL A 461 23.15 9.58 3.71
C VAL A 461 22.37 8.62 2.84
N LEU A 462 22.20 8.93 1.56
CA LEU A 462 21.55 8.08 0.57
C LEU A 462 22.57 7.26 -0.22
N PHE A 463 23.67 7.91 -0.60
CA PHE A 463 24.77 7.31 -1.34
C PHE A 463 26.08 7.82 -0.78
N ASP A 464 27.09 6.97 -0.72
CA ASP A 464 28.47 7.32 -0.35
C ASP A 464 29.43 6.37 -1.08
N ALA A 465 30.70 6.68 -1.11
CA ALA A 465 31.72 5.79 -1.65
C ALA A 465 31.85 4.54 -0.77
N ASP A 466 31.99 3.40 -1.40
CA ASP A 466 32.26 2.09 -0.80
C ASP A 466 33.29 1.32 -1.64
N ASP A 467 33.61 0.08 -1.27
CA ASP A 467 34.60 -0.75 -1.95
C ASP A 467 34.16 -1.13 -3.39
N GLU A 468 32.84 -1.23 -3.64
CA GLU A 468 32.28 -1.55 -4.96
C GLU A 468 32.16 -0.31 -5.83
N ASN A 469 31.91 0.87 -5.23
CA ASN A 469 31.74 2.16 -5.90
C ASN A 469 32.62 3.25 -5.30
N PRO A 470 33.95 3.16 -5.41
CA PRO A 470 34.88 4.07 -4.74
C PRO A 470 34.81 5.53 -5.27
N THR A 471 34.16 5.74 -6.41
CA THR A 471 33.98 7.06 -7.05
C THR A 471 32.63 7.71 -6.72
N GLN A 472 31.77 7.03 -5.97
CA GLN A 472 30.43 7.54 -5.63
C GLN A 472 30.56 8.82 -4.80
N ALA A 473 29.98 9.91 -5.31
CA ALA A 473 29.87 11.15 -4.55
C ALA A 473 28.86 10.99 -3.40
N LYS A 474 29.23 11.51 -2.24
CA LYS A 474 28.32 11.50 -1.08
C LYS A 474 27.07 12.33 -1.38
N VAL A 475 25.90 11.68 -1.25
CA VAL A 475 24.58 12.29 -1.45
C VAL A 475 23.78 12.19 -0.17
N THR A 476 23.31 13.34 0.32
CA THR A 476 22.54 13.38 1.57
C THR A 476 21.21 14.10 1.38
N THR A 477 20.26 13.82 2.25
CA THR A 477 18.99 14.52 2.28
C THR A 477 18.43 14.61 3.70
N ARG A 478 17.70 15.67 3.96
CA ARG A 478 16.85 15.80 5.15
C ARG A 478 15.36 15.65 4.83
N ASP A 479 15.00 15.83 3.56
CA ASP A 479 13.62 15.60 3.11
C ASP A 479 13.40 14.10 2.84
N TYR A 480 12.22 13.59 3.16
CA TYR A 480 11.82 12.24 2.76
C TYR A 480 11.74 12.15 1.25
N GLU A 481 12.26 11.06 0.71
CA GLU A 481 12.20 10.74 -0.71
C GLU A 481 10.77 10.40 -1.13
N ARG A 482 10.46 10.56 -2.42
CA ARG A 482 9.15 10.25 -3.04
C ARG A 482 7.95 10.86 -2.32
N THR A 483 8.18 12.00 -1.67
CA THR A 483 7.15 12.71 -0.90
C THR A 483 6.98 14.11 -1.45
N PRO A 484 5.90 14.39 -2.21
CA PRO A 484 5.66 15.73 -2.74
C PRO A 484 5.27 16.69 -1.61
N ASN A 485 5.82 17.92 -1.67
CA ASN A 485 5.46 18.96 -0.69
C ASN A 485 4.14 19.68 -1.03
N LEU A 486 3.68 19.55 -2.28
CA LEU A 486 2.42 20.11 -2.77
C LEU A 486 1.70 19.07 -3.61
N TYR A 487 0.46 18.76 -3.27
CA TYR A 487 -0.41 17.93 -4.09
C TYR A 487 -1.87 18.30 -3.85
N GLY A 488 -2.74 17.88 -4.77
CA GLY A 488 -4.15 18.18 -4.64
C GLY A 488 -4.99 17.44 -5.65
N TYR A 489 -6.29 17.64 -5.53
CA TYR A 489 -7.29 17.05 -6.42
C TYR A 489 -8.40 18.04 -6.75
N LEU A 490 -9.08 17.80 -7.86
CA LEU A 490 -10.27 18.51 -8.28
C LEU A 490 -11.26 17.52 -8.89
N THR A 491 -12.54 17.64 -8.53
CA THR A 491 -13.64 16.89 -9.15
C THR A 491 -14.79 17.83 -9.45
N ALA A 492 -15.21 17.90 -10.70
CA ALA A 492 -16.37 18.63 -11.16
C ALA A 492 -17.41 17.66 -11.71
N THR A 493 -18.62 17.72 -11.20
CA THR A 493 -19.75 16.91 -11.66
C THR A 493 -20.86 17.82 -12.16
N LEU A 494 -21.35 17.56 -13.37
CA LEU A 494 -22.48 18.26 -13.97
C LEU A 494 -23.57 17.25 -14.30
N HIS A 495 -24.81 17.55 -13.89
CA HIS A 495 -26.00 16.76 -14.18
C HIS A 495 -26.97 17.59 -15.05
N PRO A 496 -26.76 17.68 -16.38
CA PRO A 496 -27.62 18.45 -17.26
C PRO A 496 -29.07 17.97 -17.24
N THR A 497 -29.26 16.69 -17.00
CA THR A 497 -30.56 16.04 -16.77
C THR A 497 -30.46 15.04 -15.62
N SER A 498 -31.59 14.51 -15.17
CA SER A 498 -31.61 13.44 -14.15
C SER A 498 -30.97 12.13 -14.64
N ALA A 499 -30.84 11.94 -15.94
CA ALA A 499 -30.27 10.74 -16.57
C ALA A 499 -28.79 10.91 -16.97
N LEU A 500 -28.34 12.14 -17.26
CA LEU A 500 -27.00 12.43 -17.77
C LEU A 500 -26.11 13.00 -16.67
N SER A 501 -24.93 12.41 -16.49
CA SER A 501 -23.87 12.91 -15.62
C SER A 501 -22.56 13.02 -16.38
N LEU A 502 -21.90 14.17 -16.25
CA LEU A 502 -20.57 14.45 -16.77
C LEU A 502 -19.63 14.67 -15.59
N VAL A 503 -18.52 13.98 -15.53
CA VAL A 503 -17.54 14.09 -14.45
C VAL A 503 -16.16 14.37 -15.03
N LEU A 504 -15.53 15.43 -14.55
CA LEU A 504 -14.12 15.72 -14.74
C LEU A 504 -13.45 15.60 -13.39
N SER A 505 -12.43 14.75 -13.28
CA SER A 505 -11.60 14.65 -12.08
C SER A 505 -10.13 14.73 -12.44
N GLY A 506 -9.32 15.20 -11.49
CA GLY A 506 -7.89 15.30 -11.69
C GLY A 506 -7.12 15.36 -10.39
N THR A 507 -5.86 14.95 -10.48
CA THR A 507 -4.88 15.07 -9.41
C THR A 507 -3.66 15.84 -9.88
N TYR A 508 -3.11 16.65 -8.99
CA TYR A 508 -1.83 17.31 -9.16
C TYR A 508 -0.85 16.75 -8.15
N THR A 509 0.32 16.33 -8.62
CA THR A 509 1.44 15.93 -7.77
C THR A 509 2.62 16.84 -8.06
N GLY A 510 3.09 17.54 -7.04
CA GLY A 510 4.24 18.44 -7.13
C GLY A 510 5.58 17.72 -7.24
N SER A 511 6.64 18.48 -7.40
CA SER A 511 8.01 17.96 -7.41
C SER A 511 8.34 17.23 -6.11
N MET A 512 9.11 16.15 -6.23
CA MET A 512 9.63 15.38 -5.11
C MET A 512 11.08 14.97 -5.37
N LYS A 513 11.81 14.63 -4.33
CA LYS A 513 13.14 14.07 -4.43
C LYS A 513 13.04 12.56 -4.60
N VAL A 514 13.79 12.01 -5.57
CA VAL A 514 13.75 10.58 -5.90
C VAL A 514 15.19 10.09 -6.01
N PRO A 515 15.61 9.07 -5.26
CA PRO A 515 16.90 8.44 -5.47
C PRO A 515 16.93 7.77 -6.84
N HIS A 516 18.06 7.86 -7.53
CA HIS A 516 18.35 7.13 -8.75
C HIS A 516 19.64 6.35 -8.50
N THR A 517 19.47 5.08 -8.18
CA THR A 517 20.58 4.16 -7.92
C THR A 517 21.27 3.77 -9.23
N ALA A 518 22.45 3.19 -9.13
CA ALA A 518 23.11 2.60 -10.29
C ALA A 518 22.26 1.46 -10.86
N TYR A 519 22.35 1.30 -12.18
CA TYR A 519 21.76 0.16 -12.88
C TYR A 519 22.46 -1.12 -12.41
N ASP A 520 21.69 -2.12 -12.08
CA ASP A 520 22.22 -3.33 -11.51
C ASP A 520 22.88 -4.21 -12.58
N GLY A 521 24.08 -4.74 -12.28
CA GLY A 521 24.88 -5.47 -13.26
C GLY A 521 25.42 -4.58 -14.39
N VAL A 522 25.55 -3.27 -14.18
CA VAL A 522 26.03 -2.32 -15.19
C VAL A 522 27.42 -2.67 -15.72
N GLU A 523 28.26 -3.28 -14.91
CA GLU A 523 29.59 -3.74 -15.29
C GLU A 523 29.56 -4.77 -16.41
N SER A 524 28.53 -5.59 -16.49
CA SER A 524 28.34 -6.57 -17.56
C SER A 524 28.09 -5.94 -18.93
N LEU A 525 27.60 -4.70 -18.96
CA LEU A 525 27.32 -3.94 -20.19
C LEU A 525 28.58 -3.40 -20.86
N GLN A 526 29.72 -3.39 -20.17
CA GLN A 526 31.02 -2.90 -20.67
C GLN A 526 30.90 -1.52 -21.34
N LEU A 527 30.26 -0.56 -20.63
CA LEU A 527 29.99 0.77 -21.15
C LEU A 527 31.27 1.54 -21.48
N GLN A 528 31.29 2.20 -22.64
CA GLN A 528 32.35 3.11 -23.02
C GLN A 528 32.07 4.51 -22.49
N ALA A 529 33.12 5.29 -22.21
CA ALA A 529 32.98 6.67 -21.71
C ALA A 529 32.13 7.57 -22.65
N SER A 530 32.14 7.32 -23.96
CA SER A 530 31.32 8.00 -24.97
C SER A 530 29.82 7.66 -24.92
N GLU A 531 29.45 6.60 -24.25
CA GLU A 531 28.07 6.15 -24.09
C GLU A 531 27.42 6.76 -22.83
N LEU A 532 28.21 7.45 -22.01
CA LEU A 532 27.76 8.11 -20.78
C LEU A 532 27.55 9.60 -21.01
N ASN A 533 26.47 10.16 -20.49
CA ASN A 533 26.31 11.61 -20.40
C ASN A 533 27.07 12.17 -19.18
N ALA A 534 27.02 13.50 -19.01
CA ALA A 534 27.73 14.18 -17.91
C ALA A 534 27.25 13.78 -16.49
N GLN A 535 26.11 13.17 -16.36
CA GLN A 535 25.54 12.66 -15.11
C GLN A 535 25.80 11.16 -14.93
N GLY A 536 26.51 10.50 -15.84
CA GLY A 536 26.77 9.06 -15.80
C GLY A 536 25.57 8.21 -16.26
N HIS A 537 24.57 8.80 -16.90
CA HIS A 537 23.43 8.07 -17.46
C HIS A 537 23.76 7.52 -18.84
N PHE A 538 23.28 6.32 -19.15
CA PHE A 538 23.46 5.64 -20.44
C PHE A 538 22.13 5.25 -21.08
N ASP A 539 22.13 5.06 -22.39
CA ASP A 539 21.03 4.50 -23.18
C ASP A 539 21.63 3.76 -24.38
N VAL A 540 21.76 2.46 -24.27
CA VAL A 540 22.49 1.60 -25.22
C VAL A 540 21.68 0.39 -25.64
N VAL A 541 22.03 -0.20 -26.78
CA VAL A 541 21.47 -1.49 -27.24
C VAL A 541 22.59 -2.53 -27.26
N ARG A 542 22.37 -3.69 -26.63
CA ARG A 542 23.23 -4.86 -26.65
C ARG A 542 22.38 -6.08 -27.01
N ASP A 543 22.81 -6.85 -27.99
CA ASP A 543 22.12 -8.08 -28.46
C ASP A 543 20.63 -7.88 -28.76
N GLY A 544 20.26 -6.69 -29.27
CA GLY A 544 18.88 -6.34 -29.60
C GLY A 544 18.01 -5.88 -28.41
N VAL A 545 18.56 -5.90 -27.18
CA VAL A 545 17.90 -5.40 -25.97
C VAL A 545 18.36 -3.98 -25.69
N ARG A 546 17.41 -3.09 -25.34
CA ARG A 546 17.71 -1.73 -24.91
C ARG A 546 17.93 -1.68 -23.41
N TYR A 547 19.03 -1.08 -23.01
CA TYR A 547 19.42 -0.84 -21.62
C TYR A 547 19.53 0.66 -21.39
N ARG A 548 18.85 1.17 -20.41
CA ARG A 548 18.90 2.56 -20.00
C ARG A 548 18.94 2.66 -18.48
N GLY A 549 19.82 3.45 -17.94
CA GLY A 549 19.97 3.60 -16.50
C GLY A 549 21.17 4.45 -16.11
N GLN A 550 21.56 4.31 -14.87
CA GLN A 550 22.63 5.05 -14.23
C GLN A 550 23.88 4.16 -14.08
N ASN A 551 25.05 4.67 -14.42
CA ASN A 551 26.31 3.93 -14.27
C ASN A 551 26.72 3.82 -12.80
N ALA A 552 27.54 2.81 -12.48
CA ALA A 552 28.16 2.65 -11.16
C ALA A 552 28.92 3.92 -10.73
N GLY A 553 28.87 4.26 -9.45
CA GLY A 553 29.50 5.45 -8.90
C GLY A 553 28.84 6.78 -9.26
N SER A 554 27.71 6.76 -9.97
CA SER A 554 27.01 7.96 -10.43
C SER A 554 25.60 8.10 -9.83
N ALA A 555 25.27 7.35 -8.76
CA ALA A 555 23.98 7.47 -8.10
C ALA A 555 23.75 8.89 -7.55
N TYR A 556 22.53 9.41 -7.68
CA TYR A 556 22.20 10.78 -7.29
C TYR A 556 20.74 10.94 -6.86
N LEU A 557 20.43 12.11 -6.28
CA LEU A 557 19.08 12.47 -5.86
C LEU A 557 18.43 13.36 -6.94
N TYR A 558 17.47 12.79 -7.66
CA TYR A 558 16.74 13.46 -8.72
C TYR A 558 15.58 14.30 -8.16
N LYS A 559 15.35 15.47 -8.75
CA LYS A 559 14.18 16.28 -8.49
C LYS A 559 13.14 16.04 -9.58
N ALA A 560 12.16 15.19 -9.28
CA ALA A 560 11.09 14.84 -10.21
C ALA A 560 10.26 16.07 -10.62
N LYS A 561 9.82 16.09 -11.88
CA LYS A 561 8.91 17.11 -12.40
C LYS A 561 7.50 16.90 -11.86
N PRO A 562 6.73 17.98 -11.62
CA PRO A 562 5.32 17.83 -11.26
C PRO A 562 4.53 17.26 -12.43
N PHE A 563 3.41 16.60 -12.12
CA PHE A 563 2.50 16.07 -13.12
C PHE A 563 1.03 16.26 -12.73
N VAL A 564 0.17 16.22 -13.75
CA VAL A 564 -1.28 16.30 -13.63
C VAL A 564 -1.87 15.09 -14.31
N ASP A 565 -2.71 14.35 -13.61
CA ASP A 565 -3.54 13.27 -14.15
C ASP A 565 -4.99 13.75 -14.20
N LEU A 566 -5.62 13.69 -15.38
CA LEU A 566 -7.01 14.12 -15.59
C LEU A 566 -7.85 12.98 -16.18
N ASP A 567 -9.03 12.78 -15.61
CA ASP A 567 -10.03 11.80 -16.01
C ASP A 567 -11.32 12.49 -16.44
N PHE A 568 -11.94 11.98 -17.50
CA PHE A 568 -13.25 12.43 -17.94
C PHE A 568 -14.21 11.23 -18.08
N ARG A 569 -15.45 11.38 -17.61
CA ARG A 569 -16.49 10.36 -17.68
C ARG A 569 -17.83 10.97 -18.08
N VAL A 570 -18.52 10.27 -18.97
CA VAL A 570 -19.92 10.46 -19.29
C VAL A 570 -20.70 9.25 -18.80
N SER A 571 -21.81 9.48 -18.12
CA SER A 571 -22.69 8.43 -17.61
C SER A 571 -24.13 8.74 -18.00
N TYR A 572 -24.85 7.79 -18.57
CA TYR A 572 -26.25 7.92 -18.92
C TYR A 572 -27.08 6.76 -18.39
N ALA A 573 -28.17 7.07 -17.71
CA ALA A 573 -29.06 6.12 -17.08
C ALA A 573 -30.37 5.98 -17.83
N PHE A 574 -30.67 4.75 -18.28
CA PHE A 574 -31.90 4.36 -18.94
C PHE A 574 -32.81 3.65 -17.94
N SER A 575 -34.07 4.06 -17.84
CA SER A 575 -35.12 3.29 -17.16
C SER A 575 -35.71 2.31 -18.16
N LEU A 576 -35.28 1.04 -18.13
CA LEU A 576 -35.77 -0.01 -19.05
C LEU A 576 -37.20 -0.42 -18.68
N THR A 577 -37.45 -0.52 -17.37
CA THR A 577 -38.77 -0.75 -16.78
C THR A 577 -38.90 0.09 -15.52
N SER A 578 -40.02 -0.01 -14.81
CA SER A 578 -40.18 0.63 -13.48
C SER A 578 -39.24 0.06 -12.42
N LEU A 579 -38.69 -1.15 -12.63
CA LEU A 579 -37.83 -1.86 -11.69
C LEU A 579 -36.38 -1.95 -12.18
N VAL A 580 -36.14 -1.92 -13.50
CA VAL A 580 -34.83 -2.17 -14.08
C VAL A 580 -34.22 -0.90 -14.66
N LYS A 581 -33.04 -0.55 -14.19
CA LYS A 581 -32.24 0.58 -14.67
C LYS A 581 -30.96 0.08 -15.31
N LEU A 582 -30.64 0.58 -16.51
CA LEU A 582 -29.35 0.37 -17.17
C LEU A 582 -28.56 1.68 -17.15
N THR A 583 -27.37 1.66 -16.56
CA THR A 583 -26.44 2.79 -16.62
C THR A 583 -25.28 2.45 -17.53
N LEU A 584 -25.03 3.26 -18.55
CA LEU A 584 -23.87 3.16 -19.42
C LEU A 584 -22.88 4.27 -19.06
N ASP A 585 -21.62 3.88 -18.85
CA ASP A 585 -20.51 4.81 -18.64
C ASP A 585 -19.51 4.67 -19.77
N ALA A 586 -18.98 5.79 -20.22
CA ALA A 586 -17.83 5.86 -21.13
C ALA A 586 -16.86 6.94 -20.61
N GLY A 587 -15.57 6.70 -20.75
CA GLY A 587 -14.61 7.68 -20.27
C GLY A 587 -13.18 7.45 -20.71
N VAL A 588 -12.38 8.46 -20.43
CA VAL A 588 -10.93 8.48 -20.66
C VAL A 588 -10.27 8.77 -19.32
N GLN A 589 -9.40 7.89 -18.86
CA GLN A 589 -8.54 8.11 -17.71
C GLN A 589 -7.17 8.55 -18.19
N ASN A 590 -6.54 9.45 -17.42
CA ASN A 590 -5.27 10.08 -17.77
C ASN A 590 -5.29 10.62 -19.22
N PHE A 591 -6.27 11.45 -19.56
CA PHE A 591 -6.44 11.89 -20.95
C PHE A 591 -5.29 12.78 -21.45
N LEU A 592 -4.51 13.41 -20.54
CA LEU A 592 -3.28 14.12 -20.87
C LEU A 592 -2.12 13.18 -21.18
N ASN A 593 -2.28 11.88 -20.94
CA ASN A 593 -1.24 10.87 -21.07
C ASN A 593 0.03 11.24 -20.28
N ALA A 594 -0.18 11.71 -19.05
CA ALA A 594 0.90 12.06 -18.13
C ALA A 594 1.47 10.78 -17.51
N TYR A 595 2.68 10.39 -17.86
CA TYR A 595 3.41 9.29 -17.24
C TYR A 595 4.91 9.59 -17.26
N GLN A 596 5.65 8.90 -16.43
CA GLN A 596 7.10 9.00 -16.40
C GLN A 596 7.67 8.42 -17.70
N LYS A 597 8.56 9.18 -18.37
CA LYS A 597 9.16 8.79 -19.67
C LYS A 597 10.64 8.47 -19.58
N ASP A 598 11.24 8.80 -18.46
CA ASP A 598 12.68 8.65 -18.17
C ASP A 598 12.94 7.48 -17.22
N THR A 599 12.05 6.48 -17.20
CA THR A 599 12.25 5.20 -16.50
C THR A 599 13.50 4.49 -17.02
N ASP A 600 14.20 3.79 -16.16
CA ASP A 600 15.22 2.86 -16.58
C ASP A 600 14.61 1.70 -17.39
N MET A 601 15.40 1.08 -18.27
CA MET A 601 14.97 0.02 -19.19
C MET A 601 15.86 -1.20 -19.04
N GLY A 602 15.28 -2.38 -19.26
CA GLY A 602 15.98 -3.66 -19.18
C GLY A 602 15.98 -4.29 -17.79
N PRO A 603 16.61 -5.47 -17.63
CA PRO A 603 16.49 -6.28 -16.42
C PRO A 603 17.11 -5.64 -15.17
N GLY A 604 18.15 -4.83 -15.29
CA GLY A 604 18.85 -4.19 -14.17
C GLY A 604 18.35 -2.79 -13.81
N ARG A 605 17.16 -2.39 -14.31
CA ARG A 605 16.57 -1.07 -14.05
C ARG A 605 16.39 -0.80 -12.56
N ALA A 606 16.69 0.43 -12.13
CA ALA A 606 16.49 0.86 -10.76
C ALA A 606 15.00 0.94 -10.41
N SER A 607 14.50 0.01 -9.59
CA SER A 607 13.09 -0.05 -9.19
C SER A 607 12.68 1.12 -8.30
N ASP A 608 13.63 1.80 -7.68
CA ASP A 608 13.44 2.96 -6.85
C ASP A 608 13.34 4.28 -7.63
N TYR A 609 13.71 4.30 -8.92
CA TYR A 609 13.57 5.47 -9.80
C TYR A 609 12.19 5.56 -10.46
N VAL A 610 11.14 5.25 -9.72
CA VAL A 610 9.74 5.39 -10.16
C VAL A 610 9.06 6.50 -9.36
N TYR A 611 8.62 7.59 -10.01
CA TYR A 611 8.06 8.76 -9.36
C TYR A 611 6.79 9.31 -10.01
N GLY A 612 6.50 8.93 -11.25
CA GLY A 612 5.37 9.42 -12.02
C GLY A 612 4.21 8.44 -12.06
N PRO A 613 3.12 8.82 -12.72
CA PRO A 613 2.08 7.88 -13.07
C PRO A 613 2.68 6.78 -13.96
N ASN A 614 2.48 5.55 -13.58
CA ASN A 614 2.91 4.38 -14.38
C ASN A 614 1.81 3.87 -15.32
N ARG A 615 0.64 4.54 -15.35
CA ARG A 615 -0.51 4.14 -16.16
C ARG A 615 -0.73 5.16 -17.27
N PRO A 616 -0.50 4.78 -18.54
CA PRO A 616 -0.78 5.65 -19.68
C PRO A 616 -2.27 5.92 -19.83
N ARG A 617 -2.66 6.71 -20.83
CA ARG A 617 -4.06 6.96 -21.16
C ARG A 617 -4.83 5.66 -21.32
N ARG A 618 -6.04 5.61 -20.77
CA ARG A 618 -6.93 4.44 -20.79
C ARG A 618 -8.32 4.86 -21.21
N LEU A 619 -8.91 4.08 -22.10
CA LEU A 619 -10.32 4.20 -22.45
C LEU A 619 -11.11 3.15 -21.67
N TYR A 620 -12.28 3.51 -21.16
CA TYR A 620 -13.15 2.53 -20.53
C TYR A 620 -14.61 2.70 -20.92
N LEU A 621 -15.30 1.57 -20.90
CA LEU A 621 -16.73 1.46 -21.07
C LEU A 621 -17.29 0.58 -19.97
N SER A 622 -18.47 0.90 -19.44
CA SER A 622 -19.17 -0.02 -18.55
C SER A 622 -20.68 0.02 -18.73
N ALA A 623 -21.31 -1.10 -18.41
CA ALA A 623 -22.76 -1.25 -18.31
C ALA A 623 -23.11 -1.78 -16.93
N THR A 624 -24.03 -1.11 -16.25
CA THR A 624 -24.54 -1.51 -14.93
C THR A 624 -26.04 -1.71 -15.01
N PHE A 625 -26.49 -2.91 -14.64
CA PHE A 625 -27.91 -3.26 -14.47
C PHE A 625 -28.24 -3.24 -13.00
N ASP A 626 -29.23 -2.47 -12.61
CA ASP A 626 -29.75 -2.35 -11.25
C ASP A 626 -31.23 -2.71 -11.20
N ILE A 627 -31.63 -3.49 -10.17
CA ILE A 627 -33.01 -3.89 -9.86
C ILE A 627 -33.35 -3.53 -8.42
#